data_7e67d2cd8dbb8cbef40720262e51a53e
#
_entry.id   7e67d2cd8dbb8cbef40720262e51a53e
#
_cell.length_a   1.000
_cell.length_b   1.000
_cell.length_c   1.000
_cell.angle_alpha   90.00
_cell.angle_beta   90.00
_cell.angle_gamma   90.00
#
_symmetry.space_group_name_H-M   'P 1'
#
loop_
_entity.id
_entity.type
_entity.pdbx_description
1 polymer ?
#
loop_
_entity_poly.entity_id
_entity_poly.type
_entity_poly.pdbx_seq_one_letter_code
_entity_poly.pdbx_strand_id
1 'polypeptide(L)'
;SSARYLCDHARNIDNELLDMIKLNGGVVQTVAFARYLKEEDKYDPKKVSVKHLVDHIDYMVSYMGIDHVGISSDFDGGGGIINWMDASETFNVTYELVKRGYSKEEIDKLWGLNLLRVLDEVEKISKSL
;
A
#
# COMPACT_ATOMS: atom_id res chain seq x y z
N SER A 1 -0.52 3.08 -6.21
CA SER A 1 -1.15 4.34 -5.76
C SER A 1 -1.29 4.36 -4.25
N SER A 2 -1.44 5.54 -3.68
CA SER A 2 -1.59 5.73 -2.23
C SER A 2 -2.87 6.54 -1.94
N ALA A 3 -3.16 6.88 -0.69
CA ALA A 3 -4.39 7.58 -0.32
C ALA A 3 -4.32 9.09 -0.65
N ARG A 4 -5.26 9.59 -1.44
CA ARG A 4 -5.34 11.03 -1.78
C ARG A 4 -5.64 11.89 -0.56
N TYR A 5 -6.35 11.36 0.42
CA TYR A 5 -6.63 12.06 1.67
C TYR A 5 -5.36 12.53 2.42
N LEU A 6 -4.28 11.74 2.36
CA LEU A 6 -3.01 12.06 3.02
C LEU A 6 -2.03 12.84 2.12
N CYS A 7 -2.15 12.68 0.80
CA CYS A 7 -1.32 13.37 -0.18
C CYS A 7 -2.16 13.62 -1.43
N ASP A 8 -2.53 14.89 -1.68
CA ASP A 8 -3.36 15.27 -2.83
C ASP A 8 -2.55 15.25 -4.13
N HIS A 9 -2.37 14.04 -4.65
CA HIS A 9 -1.72 13.77 -5.92
C HIS A 9 -2.69 13.11 -6.89
N ALA A 10 -2.68 13.54 -8.16
CA ALA A 10 -3.62 13.06 -9.19
C ALA A 10 -3.61 11.52 -9.40
N ARG A 11 -2.49 10.85 -9.09
CA ARG A 11 -2.34 9.39 -9.16
C ARG A 11 -2.81 8.66 -7.89
N ASN A 12 -3.08 9.38 -6.82
CA ASN A 12 -3.59 8.79 -5.58
C ASN A 12 -5.11 8.59 -5.64
N ILE A 13 -5.58 7.63 -4.86
CA ILE A 13 -6.95 7.15 -4.84
C ILE A 13 -7.74 7.95 -3.81
N ASP A 14 -8.87 8.53 -4.22
CA ASP A 14 -9.82 9.16 -3.31
C ASP A 14 -10.72 8.14 -2.60
N ASN A 15 -11.46 8.61 -1.61
CA ASN A 15 -12.28 7.73 -0.78
C ASN A 15 -13.41 7.06 -1.55
N GLU A 16 -14.01 7.73 -2.53
CA GLU A 16 -15.06 7.15 -3.36
C GLU A 16 -14.56 5.91 -4.12
N LEU A 17 -13.36 6.03 -4.73
CA LEU A 17 -12.74 4.89 -5.41
C LEU A 17 -12.28 3.80 -4.43
N LEU A 18 -11.84 4.16 -3.22
CA LEU A 18 -11.55 3.17 -2.17
C LEU A 18 -12.79 2.35 -1.80
N ASP A 19 -13.96 3.00 -1.67
CA ASP A 19 -15.23 2.31 -1.43
C ASP A 19 -15.60 1.34 -2.56
N MET A 20 -15.41 1.75 -3.82
CA MET A 20 -15.66 0.89 -4.98
C MET A 20 -14.73 -0.32 -5.01
N ILE A 21 -13.45 -0.15 -4.68
CA ILE A 21 -12.47 -1.24 -4.62
C ILE A 21 -12.82 -2.22 -3.50
N LYS A 22 -13.22 -1.72 -2.34
CA LYS A 22 -13.71 -2.55 -1.23
C LYS A 22 -14.94 -3.38 -1.64
N LEU A 23 -15.92 -2.75 -2.29
CA LEU A 23 -17.15 -3.40 -2.72
C LEU A 23 -16.91 -4.52 -3.75
N ASN A 24 -15.97 -4.34 -4.67
CA ASN A 24 -15.66 -5.38 -5.65
C ASN A 24 -14.70 -6.46 -5.15
N GLY A 25 -14.24 -6.38 -3.90
CA GLY A 25 -13.30 -7.34 -3.32
C GLY A 25 -11.84 -7.16 -3.72
N GLY A 26 -11.50 -6.02 -4.35
CA GLY A 26 -10.14 -5.73 -4.83
C GLY A 26 -9.14 -5.38 -3.74
N VAL A 27 -7.92 -5.05 -4.18
CA VAL A 27 -6.78 -4.66 -3.34
C VAL A 27 -6.12 -3.41 -3.89
N VAL A 28 -5.75 -2.47 -3.02
CA VAL A 28 -4.86 -1.34 -3.35
C VAL A 28 -3.45 -1.66 -2.88
N GLN A 29 -2.52 -1.74 -3.81
CA GLN A 29 -1.09 -1.83 -3.51
C GLN A 29 -0.56 -0.42 -3.18
N THR A 30 -0.26 -0.16 -1.91
CA THR A 30 0.33 1.11 -1.44
C THR A 30 1.74 1.24 -1.97
N VAL A 31 2.04 2.33 -2.67
CA VAL A 31 3.28 2.47 -3.45
C VAL A 31 4.32 3.31 -2.70
N ALA A 32 5.53 2.78 -2.57
CA ALA A 32 6.68 3.45 -1.97
C ALA A 32 7.33 4.48 -2.92
N PHE A 33 6.52 5.38 -3.48
CA PHE A 33 6.97 6.49 -4.32
C PHE A 33 6.79 7.81 -3.57
N ALA A 34 7.89 8.51 -3.33
CA ALA A 34 7.93 9.66 -2.42
C ALA A 34 6.85 10.72 -2.68
N ARG A 35 6.60 11.04 -3.97
CA ARG A 35 5.59 12.04 -4.39
C ARG A 35 4.14 11.61 -4.15
N TYR A 36 3.89 10.30 -3.99
CA TYR A 36 2.55 9.79 -3.65
C TYR A 36 2.31 9.74 -2.14
N LEU A 37 3.39 9.85 -1.35
CA LEU A 37 3.33 9.75 0.11
C LEU A 37 3.32 11.11 0.79
N LYS A 38 3.97 12.12 0.18
CA LYS A 38 4.00 13.51 0.67
C LYS A 38 3.99 14.49 -0.50
N GLU A 39 3.25 15.59 -0.33
CA GLU A 39 3.18 16.67 -1.32
C GLU A 39 4.55 17.35 -1.46
N GLU A 40 5.08 17.41 -2.69
CA GLU A 40 6.43 17.95 -2.98
C GLU A 40 6.60 19.43 -2.60
N ASP A 41 5.56 20.22 -2.75
CA ASP A 41 5.55 21.64 -2.42
C ASP A 41 5.57 21.90 -0.90
N LYS A 42 5.20 20.90 -0.10
CA LYS A 42 5.11 20.98 1.35
C LYS A 42 6.18 20.15 2.06
N TYR A 43 6.81 19.19 1.37
CA TYR A 43 7.72 18.24 1.99
C TYR A 43 8.83 17.81 1.02
N ASP A 44 10.09 17.82 1.51
CA ASP A 44 11.24 17.37 0.72
C ASP A 44 11.11 15.86 0.40
N PRO A 45 11.01 15.47 -0.88
CA PRO A 45 10.87 14.06 -1.27
C PRO A 45 12.02 13.17 -0.76
N LYS A 46 13.22 13.74 -0.60
CA LYS A 46 14.39 13.03 -0.07
C LYS A 46 14.29 12.67 1.41
N LYS A 47 13.28 13.19 2.12
CA LYS A 47 13.01 12.89 3.53
C LYS A 47 11.85 11.92 3.72
N VAL A 48 11.22 11.48 2.63
CA VAL A 48 10.15 10.49 2.70
C VAL A 48 10.72 9.11 3.06
N SER A 49 10.08 8.43 3.99
CA SER A 49 10.58 7.19 4.58
C SER A 49 9.49 6.12 4.69
N VAL A 50 9.87 4.93 5.10
CA VAL A 50 8.96 3.81 5.43
C VAL A 50 7.82 4.24 6.37
N LYS A 51 8.06 5.16 7.32
CA LYS A 51 7.00 5.66 8.21
C LYS A 51 5.84 6.29 7.43
N HIS A 52 6.16 7.11 6.41
CA HIS A 52 5.14 7.75 5.58
C HIS A 52 4.38 6.74 4.70
N LEU A 53 5.05 5.69 4.22
CA LEU A 53 4.39 4.58 3.54
C LEU A 53 3.37 3.91 4.47
N VAL A 54 3.78 3.60 5.70
CA VAL A 54 2.90 2.93 6.68
C VAL A 54 1.78 3.86 7.16
N ASP A 55 1.95 5.20 7.17
CA ASP A 55 0.84 6.14 7.41
C ASP A 55 -0.28 5.95 6.38
N HIS A 56 0.06 5.76 5.10
CA HIS A 56 -0.93 5.48 4.05
C HIS A 56 -1.56 4.09 4.19
N ILE A 57 -0.78 3.08 4.59
CA ILE A 57 -1.28 1.74 4.89
C ILE A 57 -2.29 1.81 6.04
N ASP A 58 -1.94 2.44 7.15
CA ASP A 58 -2.82 2.61 8.32
C ASP A 58 -4.15 3.29 7.93
N TYR A 59 -4.06 4.37 7.14
CA TYR A 59 -5.26 5.05 6.66
C TYR A 59 -6.16 4.11 5.84
N MET A 60 -5.60 3.43 4.84
CA MET A 60 -6.38 2.56 3.96
C MET A 60 -6.89 1.31 4.69
N VAL A 61 -6.12 0.74 5.62
CA VAL A 61 -6.58 -0.38 6.47
C VAL A 61 -7.74 0.06 7.36
N SER A 62 -7.65 1.23 7.99
CA SER A 62 -8.74 1.74 8.82
C SER A 62 -9.99 2.07 8.02
N TYR A 63 -9.86 2.47 6.76
CA TYR A 63 -10.95 2.86 5.87
C TYR A 63 -11.61 1.66 5.18
N MET A 64 -10.82 0.77 4.57
CA MET A 64 -11.32 -0.36 3.78
C MET A 64 -11.30 -1.71 4.51
N GLY A 65 -10.47 -1.86 5.53
CA GLY A 65 -10.14 -3.13 6.16
C GLY A 65 -8.86 -3.76 5.61
N ILE A 66 -8.26 -4.64 6.42
CA ILE A 66 -6.95 -5.27 6.16
C ILE A 66 -6.94 -6.11 4.87
N ASP A 67 -8.07 -6.65 4.44
CA ASP A 67 -8.17 -7.55 3.29
C ASP A 67 -8.06 -6.84 1.93
N HIS A 68 -8.07 -5.50 1.92
CA HIS A 68 -8.10 -4.68 0.70
C HIS A 68 -6.83 -3.85 0.48
N VAL A 69 -5.80 -4.05 1.29
CA VAL A 69 -4.56 -3.27 1.23
C VAL A 69 -3.35 -4.18 0.99
N GLY A 70 -2.41 -3.72 0.20
CA GLY A 70 -1.14 -4.37 -0.06
C GLY A 70 0.02 -3.38 -0.12
N ILE A 71 1.22 -3.88 -0.39
CA ILE A 71 2.48 -3.14 -0.39
C ILE A 71 3.17 -3.28 -1.75
N SER A 72 3.66 -2.17 -2.30
CA SER A 72 4.44 -2.14 -3.54
C SER A 72 5.66 -1.24 -3.38
N SER A 73 6.83 -1.73 -3.80
CA SER A 73 8.09 -0.98 -3.75
C SER A 73 8.23 0.04 -4.86
N ASP A 74 7.69 -0.26 -6.03
CA ASP A 74 7.92 0.49 -7.27
C ASP A 74 9.42 0.60 -7.65
N PHE A 75 10.24 -0.38 -7.23
CA PHE A 75 11.65 -0.42 -7.62
C PHE A 75 11.76 -0.45 -9.15
N ASP A 76 12.79 0.21 -9.68
CA ASP A 76 13.00 0.45 -11.11
C ASP A 76 11.94 1.33 -11.82
N GLY A 77 10.80 1.61 -11.17
CA GLY A 77 9.75 2.52 -11.65
C GLY A 77 9.81 3.93 -11.05
N GLY A 78 10.82 4.22 -10.25
CA GLY A 78 10.96 5.50 -9.54
C GLY A 78 10.71 5.42 -8.04
N GLY A 79 10.38 4.25 -7.52
CA GLY A 79 10.29 3.97 -6.10
C GLY A 79 11.65 4.01 -5.40
N GLY A 80 11.60 3.94 -4.10
CA GLY A 80 12.77 4.09 -3.23
C GLY A 80 12.54 5.26 -2.27
N ILE A 81 12.47 4.94 -1.00
CA ILE A 81 12.28 5.89 0.10
C ILE A 81 13.28 5.57 1.21
N ILE A 82 13.50 6.51 2.14
CA ILE A 82 14.41 6.26 3.26
C ILE A 82 14.02 4.97 3.99
N ASN A 83 14.98 4.11 4.21
CA ASN A 83 14.89 2.78 4.81
C ASN A 83 14.19 1.73 3.93
N TRP A 84 13.93 2.02 2.66
CA TRP A 84 13.51 1.03 1.67
C TRP A 84 13.89 1.47 0.25
N MET A 85 15.20 1.50 -0.01
CA MET A 85 15.77 1.88 -1.31
C MET A 85 15.88 0.70 -2.28
N ASP A 86 15.98 -0.52 -1.75
CA ASP A 86 16.07 -1.76 -2.52
C ASP A 86 15.53 -2.97 -1.72
N ALA A 87 15.55 -4.14 -2.33
CA ALA A 87 14.99 -5.36 -1.74
C ALA A 87 15.68 -5.80 -0.45
N SER A 88 16.95 -5.44 -0.23
CA SER A 88 17.68 -5.81 0.99
C SER A 88 17.13 -5.12 2.25
N GLU A 89 16.43 -4.00 2.07
CA GLU A 89 15.84 -3.20 3.15
C GLU A 89 14.36 -3.52 3.41
N THR A 90 13.78 -4.52 2.73
CA THR A 90 12.34 -4.89 2.82
C THR A 90 11.90 -5.18 4.26
N PHE A 91 12.79 -5.72 5.10
CA PHE A 91 12.49 -5.99 6.51
C PHE A 91 12.13 -4.71 7.30
N ASN A 92 12.63 -3.54 6.90
CA ASN A 92 12.31 -2.28 7.58
C ASN A 92 10.83 -1.92 7.52
N VAL A 93 10.14 -2.28 6.43
CA VAL A 93 8.68 -2.11 6.31
C VAL A 93 7.96 -3.03 7.29
N THR A 94 8.34 -4.30 7.33
CA THR A 94 7.78 -5.28 8.29
C THR A 94 8.02 -4.82 9.73
N TYR A 95 9.23 -4.34 10.04
CA TYR A 95 9.56 -3.81 11.36
C TYR A 95 8.64 -2.64 11.77
N GLU A 96 8.41 -1.68 10.87
CA GLU A 96 7.52 -0.54 11.16
C GLU A 96 6.06 -1.00 11.37
N LEU A 97 5.58 -1.98 10.59
CA LEU A 97 4.24 -2.57 10.77
C LEU A 97 4.11 -3.25 12.15
N VAL A 98 5.09 -4.07 12.54
CA VAL A 98 5.11 -4.70 13.88
C VAL A 98 5.08 -3.64 14.98
N LYS A 99 5.88 -2.59 14.84
CA LYS A 99 5.94 -1.49 15.80
C LYS A 99 4.60 -0.77 15.94
N ARG A 100 3.77 -0.72 14.88
CA ARG A 100 2.41 -0.12 14.90
C ARG A 100 1.34 -1.10 15.38
N GLY A 101 1.70 -2.34 15.72
CA GLY A 101 0.81 -3.31 16.32
C GLY A 101 0.11 -4.27 15.35
N TYR A 102 0.52 -4.30 14.09
CA TYR A 102 0.03 -5.30 13.14
C TYR A 102 0.44 -6.70 13.57
N SER A 103 -0.50 -7.63 13.55
CA SER A 103 -0.23 -9.04 13.78
C SER A 103 0.51 -9.68 12.61
N LYS A 104 1.12 -10.84 12.84
CA LYS A 104 1.76 -11.61 11.77
C LYS A 104 0.77 -11.91 10.63
N GLU A 105 -0.46 -12.28 10.94
CA GLU A 105 -1.49 -12.58 9.95
C GLU A 105 -1.83 -11.35 9.08
N GLU A 106 -1.97 -10.19 9.69
CA GLU A 106 -2.23 -8.93 8.98
C GLU A 106 -1.05 -8.54 8.08
N ILE A 107 0.19 -8.72 8.54
CA ILE A 107 1.40 -8.47 7.77
C ILE A 107 1.50 -9.42 6.57
N ASP A 108 1.19 -10.70 6.74
CA ASP A 108 1.17 -11.67 5.65
C ASP A 108 0.13 -11.28 4.58
N LYS A 109 -1.05 -10.77 4.98
CA LYS A 109 -2.07 -10.23 4.08
C LYS A 109 -1.55 -9.04 3.29
N LEU A 110 -0.94 -8.05 3.96
CA LEU A 110 -0.38 -6.86 3.32
C LEU A 110 0.72 -7.21 2.32
N TRP A 111 1.60 -8.17 2.63
CA TRP A 111 2.70 -8.56 1.75
C TRP A 111 2.29 -9.38 0.54
N GLY A 112 1.19 -10.14 0.60
CA GLY A 112 0.84 -10.92 -0.57
C GLY A 112 -0.45 -11.70 -0.51
N LEU A 113 -0.94 -12.13 0.66
CA LEU A 113 -2.11 -13.01 0.72
C LEU A 113 -3.37 -12.35 0.18
N ASN A 114 -3.53 -11.03 0.34
CA ASN A 114 -4.67 -10.30 -0.25
C ASN A 114 -4.63 -10.34 -1.78
N LEU A 115 -3.46 -10.16 -2.39
CA LEU A 115 -3.30 -10.21 -3.84
C LEU A 115 -3.53 -11.63 -4.37
N LEU A 116 -3.00 -12.64 -3.68
CA LEU A 116 -3.22 -14.06 -4.03
C LEU A 116 -4.71 -14.42 -3.95
N ARG A 117 -5.43 -13.94 -2.93
CA ARG A 117 -6.89 -14.11 -2.84
C ARG A 117 -7.61 -13.57 -4.07
N VAL A 118 -7.26 -12.37 -4.53
CA VAL A 118 -7.87 -11.79 -5.74
C VAL A 118 -7.57 -12.65 -6.96
N LEU A 119 -6.34 -13.14 -7.10
CA LEU A 119 -5.96 -14.05 -8.19
C LEU A 119 -6.78 -15.33 -8.17
N ASP A 120 -6.91 -15.97 -7.00
CA ASP A 120 -7.69 -17.19 -6.82
C ASP A 120 -9.17 -16.99 -7.21
N GLU A 121 -9.77 -15.85 -6.81
CA GLU A 121 -11.15 -15.53 -7.17
C GLU A 121 -11.34 -15.32 -8.68
N VAL A 122 -10.40 -14.61 -9.32
CA VAL A 122 -10.42 -14.44 -10.79
C VAL A 122 -10.28 -15.76 -11.52
N GLU A 123 -9.40 -16.65 -11.05
CA GLU A 123 -9.24 -17.99 -11.64
C GLU A 123 -10.52 -18.85 -11.48
N LYS A 124 -11.19 -18.80 -10.33
CA LYS A 124 -12.47 -19.51 -10.12
C LYS A 124 -13.53 -19.01 -11.09
N ILE A 125 -13.68 -17.69 -11.24
CA ILE A 125 -14.66 -17.10 -12.16
C ILE A 125 -14.33 -17.51 -13.61
N SER A 126 -13.07 -17.39 -14.03
CA SER A 126 -12.63 -17.79 -15.38
C SER A 126 -12.97 -19.24 -15.70
N LYS A 127 -12.83 -20.15 -14.74
CA LYS A 127 -13.17 -21.59 -14.93
C LYS A 127 -14.67 -21.87 -14.95
N SER A 128 -15.50 -20.90 -14.52
CA SER A 128 -16.96 -21.01 -14.50
C SER A 128 -17.64 -20.43 -15.76
N LEU A 129 -16.89 -19.74 -16.60
CA LEU A 129 -17.35 -19.16 -17.87
C LEU A 129 -17.19 -20.15 -19.01
#